data_f5964b2d6e38822301dc82017afdcf34
#
_entry.id   f5964b2d6e38822301dc82017afdcf34
#
_cell.length_a   1.000
_cell.length_b   1.000
_cell.length_c   1.000
_cell.angle_alpha   90.00
_cell.angle_beta   90.00
_cell.angle_gamma   90.00
#
_symmetry.space_group_name_H-M   'P 1'
#
loop_
_entity.id
_entity.type
_entity.pdbx_description
1 polymer ?
#
loop_
_entity_poly.entity_id
_entity_poly.type
_entity_poly.pdbx_seq_one_letter_code
_entity_poly.pdbx_strand_id
1 'polypeptide(L)'
;MAVPTPAPNSTLYNEPWLCTYATCPVEIFGQLRYIPSLAGNAFYLTLFALGLLLQIGLGIRYRTWGYLVCMIGGTGLEIVGYTARIELHIDDFNNNYFIIYLVGLTIGPAFFSAAIYLCLARIIAVYGNSLSWLTPRFITCFFIACDFLSLVLQAAGGAMASLANTKSQEQTGVNIMIAGLSTQVTSTFAFICICCQLAWSVRRYSFKVNPDSRSLRESPKFQFFLSGEWILGHLL
;
A
#
# COMPACT_ATOMS: atom_id res chain seq x y z
N MET A 1 17.39 32.32 4.11
CA MET A 1 18.04 32.96 2.94
C MET A 1 17.73 32.06 1.75
N ALA A 2 17.26 32.61 0.62
CA ALA A 2 17.00 31.81 -0.58
C ALA A 2 18.35 31.34 -1.18
N VAL A 3 18.47 30.05 -1.43
CA VAL A 3 19.68 29.50 -2.11
C VAL A 3 19.65 29.98 -3.55
N PRO A 4 20.74 30.56 -4.08
CA PRO A 4 20.77 31.03 -5.45
C PRO A 4 20.69 29.84 -6.43
N THR A 5 19.93 30.01 -7.53
CA THR A 5 19.88 29.00 -8.60
C THR A 5 21.24 28.90 -9.30
N PRO A 6 21.81 27.69 -9.52
CA PRO A 6 23.01 27.51 -10.28
C PRO A 6 22.89 28.10 -11.70
N ALA A 7 23.99 28.60 -12.23
CA ALA A 7 24.01 29.13 -13.60
C ALA A 7 23.67 28.04 -14.61
N PRO A 8 22.94 28.33 -15.72
CA PRO A 8 22.50 27.33 -16.70
C PRO A 8 23.62 26.51 -17.34
N ASN A 9 24.88 27.05 -17.32
CA ASN A 9 26.06 26.38 -17.87
C ASN A 9 26.96 25.75 -16.80
N SER A 10 26.49 25.69 -15.53
CA SER A 10 27.24 25.04 -14.45
C SER A 10 27.08 23.52 -14.49
N THR A 11 28.08 22.79 -13.97
CA THR A 11 28.01 21.34 -13.81
C THR A 11 26.84 20.95 -12.93
N LEU A 12 26.52 21.73 -11.88
CA LEU A 12 25.39 21.52 -11.00
C LEU A 12 24.02 21.61 -11.69
N TYR A 13 23.91 22.41 -12.75
CA TYR A 13 22.67 22.50 -13.54
C TYR A 13 22.45 21.26 -14.42
N ASN A 14 23.53 20.73 -14.99
CA ASN A 14 23.49 19.56 -15.87
C ASN A 14 23.50 18.23 -15.09
N GLU A 15 24.00 18.24 -13.86
CA GLU A 15 24.17 17.07 -13.01
C GLU A 15 23.49 17.31 -11.61
N PRO A 16 22.15 17.29 -11.52
CA PRO A 16 21.43 17.63 -10.29
C PRO A 16 21.76 16.76 -9.07
N TRP A 17 22.27 15.54 -9.29
CA TRP A 17 22.70 14.65 -8.20
C TRP A 17 23.97 15.11 -7.46
N LEU A 18 24.69 16.10 -7.98
CA LEU A 18 25.80 16.79 -7.28
C LEU A 18 25.32 17.96 -6.42
N CYS A 19 24.03 18.29 -6.49
CA CYS A 19 23.44 19.34 -5.67
C CYS A 19 23.39 18.96 -4.19
N THR A 20 23.46 19.99 -3.35
CA THR A 20 23.24 19.89 -1.89
C THR A 20 22.28 20.99 -1.46
N TYR A 21 21.72 20.89 -0.27
CA TYR A 21 20.84 21.93 0.28
C TYR A 21 21.49 23.33 0.37
N ALA A 22 22.83 23.41 0.38
CA ALA A 22 23.57 24.67 0.40
C ALA A 22 23.79 25.26 -1.00
N THR A 23 23.75 24.45 -2.05
CA THR A 23 24.15 24.84 -3.42
C THR A 23 22.98 24.97 -4.40
N CYS A 24 21.89 24.23 -4.16
CA CYS A 24 20.75 24.20 -5.07
C CYS A 24 19.41 24.36 -4.30
N PRO A 25 18.45 25.11 -4.84
CA PRO A 25 17.11 25.20 -4.26
C PRO A 25 16.34 23.91 -4.50
N VAL A 26 15.80 23.31 -3.44
CA VAL A 26 15.02 22.06 -3.46
C VAL A 26 13.78 22.16 -4.35
N GLU A 27 13.15 23.33 -4.39
CA GLU A 27 11.92 23.57 -5.18
C GLU A 27 12.11 23.39 -6.70
N ILE A 28 13.37 23.46 -7.18
CA ILE A 28 13.71 23.41 -8.61
C ILE A 28 14.44 22.12 -8.95
N PHE A 29 15.38 21.69 -8.12
CA PHE A 29 16.29 20.58 -8.39
C PHE A 29 16.06 19.35 -7.51
N GLY A 30 15.29 19.47 -6.40
CA GLY A 30 14.93 18.34 -5.54
C GLY A 30 13.96 17.38 -6.23
N GLN A 31 14.06 16.10 -5.91
CA GLN A 31 13.11 15.07 -6.35
C GLN A 31 11.71 15.31 -5.75
N LEU A 32 11.67 15.73 -4.49
CA LEU A 32 10.48 16.25 -3.86
C LEU A 32 10.59 17.77 -3.77
N ARG A 33 9.51 18.49 -4.15
CA ARG A 33 9.50 19.97 -4.08
C ARG A 33 9.37 20.51 -2.64
N TYR A 34 9.54 19.65 -1.65
CA TYR A 34 9.50 19.96 -0.23
C TYR A 34 10.36 18.98 0.55
N ILE A 35 10.89 19.39 1.68
CA ILE A 35 11.69 18.53 2.55
C ILE A 35 10.74 17.64 3.36
N PRO A 36 10.82 16.27 3.23
CA PRO A 36 9.98 15.38 4.02
C PRO A 36 10.19 15.54 5.52
N SER A 37 9.14 15.48 6.33
CA SER A 37 9.29 15.59 7.78
C SER A 37 9.94 14.33 8.36
N LEU A 38 11.08 14.46 9.02
CA LEU A 38 11.78 13.35 9.66
C LEU A 38 10.90 12.67 10.73
N ALA A 39 10.28 13.47 11.61
CA ALA A 39 9.45 12.96 12.71
C ALA A 39 8.24 12.14 12.20
N GLY A 40 7.54 12.62 11.17
CA GLY A 40 6.41 11.91 10.58
C GLY A 40 6.82 10.57 9.95
N ASN A 41 7.89 10.58 9.16
CA ASN A 41 8.38 9.36 8.50
C ASN A 41 8.93 8.34 9.51
N ALA A 42 9.65 8.79 10.56
CA ALA A 42 10.13 7.92 11.64
C ALA A 42 8.97 7.32 12.45
N PHE A 43 7.90 8.08 12.69
CA PHE A 43 6.69 7.58 13.34
C PHE A 43 6.05 6.44 12.55
N TYR A 44 5.80 6.63 11.25
CA TYR A 44 5.24 5.58 10.40
C TYR A 44 6.17 4.38 10.28
N LEU A 45 7.48 4.59 10.11
CA LEU A 45 8.47 3.51 10.09
C LEU A 45 8.39 2.65 11.36
N THR A 46 8.32 3.29 12.53
CA THR A 46 8.20 2.58 13.82
C THR A 46 6.88 1.81 13.91
N LEU A 47 5.77 2.41 13.47
CA LEU A 47 4.46 1.78 13.48
C LEU A 47 4.45 0.51 12.61
N PHE A 48 4.98 0.58 11.38
CA PHE A 48 5.08 -0.58 10.49
C PHE A 48 6.04 -1.64 11.01
N ALA A 49 7.18 -1.25 11.62
CA ALA A 49 8.11 -2.21 12.22
C ALA A 49 7.48 -2.97 13.39
N LEU A 50 6.78 -2.28 14.30
CA LEU A 50 6.02 -2.92 15.39
C LEU A 50 4.90 -3.81 14.85
N GLY A 51 4.16 -3.34 13.84
CA GLY A 51 3.15 -4.12 13.14
C GLY A 51 3.71 -5.41 12.54
N LEU A 52 4.88 -5.35 11.90
CA LEU A 52 5.56 -6.51 11.34
C LEU A 52 5.88 -7.56 12.40
N LEU A 53 6.44 -7.15 13.54
CA LEU A 53 6.77 -8.07 14.65
C LEU A 53 5.51 -8.76 15.18
N LEU A 54 4.42 -8.02 15.37
CA LEU A 54 3.13 -8.56 15.80
C LEU A 54 2.56 -9.55 14.77
N GLN A 55 2.61 -9.21 13.48
CA GLN A 55 2.10 -10.06 12.40
C GLN A 55 2.90 -11.37 12.29
N ILE A 56 4.23 -11.32 12.42
CA ILE A 56 5.07 -12.52 12.44
C ILE A 56 4.69 -13.42 13.61
N GLY A 57 4.59 -12.86 14.82
CA GLY A 57 4.23 -13.62 16.03
C GLY A 57 2.87 -14.31 15.90
N LEU A 58 1.86 -13.55 15.47
CA LEU A 58 0.49 -14.06 15.30
C LEU A 58 0.39 -15.06 14.12
N GLY A 59 1.02 -14.76 12.99
CA GLY A 59 1.00 -15.60 11.81
C GLY A 59 1.62 -16.98 12.04
N ILE A 60 2.74 -17.06 12.76
CA ILE A 60 3.39 -18.31 13.15
C ILE A 60 2.53 -19.07 14.15
N ARG A 61 2.01 -18.39 15.19
CA ARG A 61 1.18 -19.02 16.22
C ARG A 61 -0.09 -19.65 15.63
N TYR A 62 -0.74 -18.96 14.71
CA TYR A 62 -2.00 -19.44 14.09
C TYR A 62 -1.77 -20.22 12.79
N ARG A 63 -0.53 -20.33 12.31
CA ARG A 63 -0.12 -21.05 11.07
C ARG A 63 -0.89 -20.55 9.83
N THR A 64 -1.03 -19.22 9.70
CA THR A 64 -1.75 -18.57 8.60
C THR A 64 -0.77 -18.13 7.51
N TRP A 65 -0.05 -19.07 6.91
CA TRP A 65 1.11 -18.81 6.05
C TRP A 65 0.81 -17.88 4.86
N GLY A 66 -0.30 -18.08 4.15
CA GLY A 66 -0.63 -17.25 2.98
C GLY A 66 -0.88 -15.79 3.36
N TYR A 67 -1.64 -15.55 4.44
CA TYR A 67 -1.85 -14.22 5.00
C TYR A 67 -0.53 -13.60 5.48
N LEU A 68 0.27 -14.38 6.21
CA LEU A 68 1.55 -13.92 6.76
C LEU A 68 2.52 -13.46 5.67
N VAL A 69 2.63 -14.20 4.56
CA VAL A 69 3.51 -13.82 3.43
C VAL A 69 3.08 -12.50 2.82
N CYS A 70 1.79 -12.29 2.60
CA CYS A 70 1.28 -11.01 2.08
C CYS A 70 1.54 -9.86 3.07
N MET A 71 1.30 -10.07 4.35
CA MET A 71 1.52 -9.03 5.38
C MET A 71 3.00 -8.68 5.55
N ILE A 72 3.90 -9.68 5.54
CA ILE A 72 5.36 -9.43 5.57
C ILE A 72 5.80 -8.68 4.30
N GLY A 73 5.30 -9.08 3.14
CA GLY A 73 5.59 -8.40 1.87
C GLY A 73 5.16 -6.93 1.90
N GLY A 74 3.91 -6.66 2.26
CA GLY A 74 3.38 -5.30 2.34
C GLY A 74 4.10 -4.43 3.37
N THR A 75 4.16 -4.90 4.63
CA THR A 75 4.85 -4.14 5.71
C THR A 75 6.34 -3.97 5.45
N GLY A 76 7.00 -4.96 4.85
CA GLY A 76 8.41 -4.86 4.46
C GLY A 76 8.64 -3.77 3.42
N LEU A 77 7.78 -3.69 2.40
CA LEU A 77 7.84 -2.63 1.39
C LEU A 77 7.57 -1.24 1.98
N GLU A 78 6.61 -1.12 2.91
CA GLU A 78 6.37 0.13 3.63
C GLU A 78 7.59 0.57 4.45
N ILE A 79 8.22 -0.35 5.20
CA ILE A 79 9.44 -0.09 5.96
C ILE A 79 10.55 0.42 5.05
N VAL A 80 10.80 -0.26 3.92
CA VAL A 80 11.80 0.16 2.93
C VAL A 80 11.45 1.52 2.33
N GLY A 81 10.18 1.76 2.00
CA GLY A 81 9.69 3.04 1.47
C GLY A 81 9.87 4.20 2.45
N TYR A 82 9.49 4.03 3.72
CA TYR A 82 9.68 5.08 4.74
C TYR A 82 11.15 5.29 5.11
N THR A 83 11.99 4.24 5.08
CA THR A 83 13.43 4.38 5.24
C THR A 83 14.02 5.24 4.12
N ALA A 84 13.69 4.93 2.85
CA ALA A 84 14.13 5.74 1.71
C ALA A 84 13.63 7.19 1.79
N ARG A 85 12.43 7.41 2.36
CA ARG A 85 11.87 8.75 2.57
C ARG A 85 12.58 9.53 3.69
N ILE A 86 13.15 8.83 4.67
CA ILE A 86 14.04 9.44 5.68
C ILE A 86 15.38 9.83 5.04
N GLU A 87 15.94 8.98 4.17
CA GLU A 87 17.16 9.31 3.41
C GLU A 87 16.94 10.53 2.49
N LEU A 88 15.76 10.66 1.87
CA LEU A 88 15.39 11.87 1.10
C LEU A 88 15.30 13.14 1.97
N HIS A 89 15.08 13.05 3.27
CA HIS A 89 15.20 14.20 4.16
C HIS A 89 16.66 14.67 4.29
N ILE A 90 17.63 13.76 4.18
CA ILE A 90 19.06 14.07 4.27
C ILE A 90 19.60 14.51 2.91
N ASP A 91 19.21 13.82 1.83
CA ASP A 91 19.63 14.08 0.45
C ASP A 91 18.45 13.92 -0.53
N ASP A 92 17.74 15.02 -0.80
CA ASP A 92 16.58 15.05 -1.71
C ASP A 92 16.96 15.02 -3.20
N PHE A 93 18.25 15.08 -3.52
CA PHE A 93 18.74 15.08 -4.90
C PHE A 93 19.05 13.67 -5.42
N ASN A 94 18.96 12.65 -4.56
CA ASN A 94 19.28 11.27 -4.92
C ASN A 94 18.06 10.56 -5.53
N ASN A 95 18.10 10.34 -6.85
CA ASN A 95 17.04 9.67 -7.59
C ASN A 95 16.78 8.22 -7.14
N ASN A 96 17.80 7.51 -6.62
CA ASN A 96 17.61 6.13 -6.17
C ASN A 96 16.67 6.04 -4.96
N TYR A 97 16.85 6.91 -3.98
CA TYR A 97 15.96 6.95 -2.80
C TYR A 97 14.54 7.34 -3.18
N PHE A 98 14.39 8.25 -4.16
CA PHE A 98 13.09 8.62 -4.69
C PHE A 98 12.37 7.43 -5.34
N ILE A 99 13.07 6.65 -6.18
CA ILE A 99 12.49 5.47 -6.83
C ILE A 99 12.12 4.40 -5.77
N ILE A 100 13.01 4.12 -4.82
CA ILE A 100 12.76 3.13 -3.76
C ILE A 100 11.54 3.52 -2.91
N TYR A 101 11.47 4.78 -2.50
CA TYR A 101 10.32 5.32 -1.77
C TYR A 101 9.03 5.17 -2.58
N LEU A 102 9.06 5.58 -3.86
CA LEU A 102 7.89 5.54 -4.72
C LEU A 102 7.38 4.09 -4.89
N VAL A 103 8.29 3.16 -5.24
CA VAL A 103 7.96 1.75 -5.46
C VAL A 103 7.46 1.08 -4.17
N GLY A 104 8.16 1.32 -3.05
CA GLY A 104 7.79 0.73 -1.76
C GLY A 104 6.37 1.10 -1.33
N LEU A 105 6.08 2.40 -1.27
CA LEU A 105 4.80 2.92 -0.79
C LEU A 105 3.63 2.70 -1.78
N THR A 106 3.90 2.48 -3.06
CA THR A 106 2.83 2.18 -4.04
C THR A 106 2.48 0.71 -4.12
N ILE A 107 3.45 -0.19 -3.97
CA ILE A 107 3.22 -1.64 -4.04
C ILE A 107 2.76 -2.19 -2.68
N GLY A 108 3.20 -1.62 -1.55
CA GLY A 108 2.84 -2.06 -0.20
C GLY A 108 1.33 -2.29 0.00
N PRO A 109 0.47 -1.30 -0.29
CA PRO A 109 -0.98 -1.44 -0.16
C PRO A 109 -1.60 -2.58 -0.97
N ALA A 110 -1.04 -2.94 -2.13
CA ALA A 110 -1.53 -4.05 -2.93
C ALA A 110 -1.33 -5.41 -2.22
N PHE A 111 -0.25 -5.57 -1.46
CA PHE A 111 -0.05 -6.76 -0.62
C PHE A 111 -1.04 -6.83 0.54
N PHE A 112 -1.41 -5.69 1.14
CA PHE A 112 -2.44 -5.64 2.17
C PHE A 112 -3.81 -6.02 1.60
N SER A 113 -4.18 -5.49 0.43
CA SER A 113 -5.39 -5.90 -0.29
C SER A 113 -5.42 -7.41 -0.54
N ALA A 114 -4.31 -7.98 -1.02
CA ALA A 114 -4.19 -9.43 -1.24
C ALA A 114 -4.39 -10.24 0.06
N ALA A 115 -3.85 -9.78 1.20
CA ALA A 115 -4.05 -10.41 2.50
C ALA A 115 -5.54 -10.43 2.89
N ILE A 116 -6.25 -9.30 2.71
CA ILE A 116 -7.69 -9.17 3.00
C ILE A 116 -8.50 -10.10 2.08
N TYR A 117 -8.15 -10.21 0.80
CA TYR A 117 -8.83 -11.12 -0.15
C TYR A 117 -8.70 -12.59 0.27
N LEU A 118 -7.52 -13.00 0.75
CA LEU A 118 -7.31 -14.34 1.29
C LEU A 118 -8.15 -14.61 2.54
N CYS A 119 -8.30 -13.61 3.42
CA CYS A 119 -9.16 -13.71 4.59
C CYS A 119 -10.62 -13.88 4.19
N LEU A 120 -11.14 -13.03 3.29
CA LEU A 120 -12.52 -13.12 2.81
C LEU A 120 -12.83 -14.47 2.18
N ALA A 121 -11.94 -14.97 1.30
CA ALA A 121 -12.12 -16.26 0.66
C ALA A 121 -12.27 -17.40 1.68
N ARG A 122 -11.52 -17.36 2.79
CA ARG A 122 -11.62 -18.33 3.89
C ARG A 122 -12.91 -18.18 4.70
N ILE A 123 -13.32 -16.94 4.98
CA ILE A 123 -14.57 -16.67 5.70
C ILE A 123 -15.77 -17.21 4.92
N ILE A 124 -15.85 -16.93 3.62
CA ILE A 124 -16.96 -17.40 2.79
C ILE A 124 -16.95 -18.93 2.66
N ALA A 125 -15.78 -19.57 2.57
CA ALA A 125 -15.69 -21.03 2.56
C ALA A 125 -16.27 -21.69 3.82
N VAL A 126 -16.19 -21.02 4.98
CA VAL A 126 -16.73 -21.51 6.26
C VAL A 126 -18.24 -21.24 6.40
N TYR A 127 -18.71 -20.07 5.97
CA TYR A 127 -20.13 -19.71 6.11
C TYR A 127 -21.04 -20.26 5.01
N GLY A 128 -20.48 -20.71 3.88
CA GLY A 128 -21.21 -21.28 2.75
C GLY A 128 -21.59 -20.26 1.67
N ASN A 129 -21.66 -20.72 0.43
CA ASN A 129 -21.92 -19.90 -0.76
C ASN A 129 -23.35 -19.31 -0.83
N SER A 130 -24.25 -19.70 0.07
CA SER A 130 -25.67 -19.29 0.02
C SER A 130 -25.91 -17.85 0.52
N LEU A 131 -24.92 -17.21 1.14
CA LEU A 131 -25.05 -15.86 1.69
C LEU A 131 -24.57 -14.76 0.73
N SER A 132 -23.89 -15.09 -0.37
CA SER A 132 -23.36 -14.12 -1.32
C SER A 132 -24.10 -14.16 -2.65
N TRP A 133 -24.54 -13.01 -3.16
CA TRP A 133 -25.17 -12.85 -4.47
C TRP A 133 -24.20 -13.17 -5.66
N LEU A 134 -22.90 -13.05 -5.41
CA LEU A 134 -21.83 -13.35 -6.36
C LEU A 134 -20.94 -14.46 -5.80
N THR A 135 -20.42 -15.30 -6.68
CA THR A 135 -19.45 -16.31 -6.27
C THR A 135 -18.20 -15.63 -5.66
N PRO A 136 -17.74 -16.05 -4.49
CA PRO A 136 -16.61 -15.44 -3.79
C PRO A 136 -15.36 -15.31 -4.66
N ARG A 137 -15.13 -16.33 -5.50
CA ARG A 137 -14.00 -16.36 -6.44
C ARG A 137 -14.06 -15.23 -7.46
N PHE A 138 -15.26 -14.90 -7.96
CA PHE A 138 -15.43 -13.80 -8.91
C PHE A 138 -15.12 -12.45 -8.30
N ILE A 139 -15.62 -12.19 -7.08
CA ILE A 139 -15.35 -10.95 -6.32
C ILE A 139 -13.84 -10.80 -6.13
N THR A 140 -13.19 -11.82 -5.59
CA THR A 140 -11.73 -11.79 -5.34
C THR A 140 -10.93 -11.57 -6.62
N CYS A 141 -11.22 -12.32 -7.71
CA CYS A 141 -10.52 -12.14 -8.98
C CYS A 141 -10.72 -10.74 -9.57
N PHE A 142 -11.94 -10.19 -9.48
CA PHE A 142 -12.23 -8.85 -9.96
C PHE A 142 -11.39 -7.78 -9.26
N PHE A 143 -11.35 -7.80 -7.92
CA PHE A 143 -10.59 -6.83 -7.15
C PHE A 143 -9.07 -6.99 -7.31
N ILE A 144 -8.58 -8.22 -7.42
CA ILE A 144 -7.16 -8.47 -7.76
C ILE A 144 -6.82 -7.88 -9.14
N ALA A 145 -7.69 -8.04 -10.13
CA ALA A 145 -7.48 -7.46 -11.44
C ALA A 145 -7.49 -5.92 -11.42
N CYS A 146 -8.37 -5.30 -10.62
CA CYS A 146 -8.40 -3.85 -10.41
C CYS A 146 -7.10 -3.35 -9.76
N ASP A 147 -6.62 -4.02 -8.71
CA ASP A 147 -5.36 -3.67 -8.05
C ASP A 147 -4.16 -3.83 -8.97
N PHE A 148 -4.12 -4.91 -9.76
CA PHE A 148 -3.07 -5.11 -10.76
C PHE A 148 -3.07 -4.00 -11.82
N LEU A 149 -4.24 -3.63 -12.35
CA LEU A 149 -4.38 -2.55 -13.32
C LEU A 149 -3.92 -1.20 -12.70
N SER A 150 -4.26 -0.95 -11.45
CA SER A 150 -3.82 0.25 -10.72
C SER A 150 -2.29 0.31 -10.59
N LEU A 151 -1.63 -0.81 -10.28
CA LEU A 151 -0.17 -0.90 -10.23
C LEU A 151 0.48 -0.66 -11.60
N VAL A 152 -0.10 -1.19 -12.68
CA VAL A 152 0.38 -0.93 -14.05
C VAL A 152 0.29 0.55 -14.40
N LEU A 153 -0.84 1.21 -14.07
CA LEU A 153 -1.00 2.66 -14.27
C LEU A 153 0.02 3.46 -13.46
N GLN A 154 0.24 3.10 -12.19
CA GLN A 154 1.22 3.77 -11.34
C GLN A 154 2.65 3.60 -11.87
N ALA A 155 3.02 2.39 -12.30
CA ALA A 155 4.33 2.13 -12.88
C ALA A 155 4.55 2.89 -14.20
N ALA A 156 3.55 2.88 -15.08
CA ALA A 156 3.60 3.62 -16.35
C ALA A 156 3.68 5.14 -16.12
N GLY A 157 2.86 5.67 -15.21
CA GLY A 157 2.87 7.08 -14.84
C GLY A 157 4.19 7.52 -14.21
N GLY A 158 4.75 6.71 -13.29
CA GLY A 158 6.04 6.95 -12.69
C GLY A 158 7.20 6.93 -13.69
N ALA A 159 7.20 5.94 -14.61
CA ALA A 159 8.19 5.87 -15.67
C ALA A 159 8.11 7.08 -16.62
N MET A 160 6.89 7.50 -17.01
CA MET A 160 6.70 8.69 -17.84
C MET A 160 7.17 9.97 -17.13
N ALA A 161 6.89 10.12 -15.86
CA ALA A 161 7.36 11.27 -15.07
C ALA A 161 8.88 11.31 -14.95
N SER A 162 9.51 10.15 -14.72
CA SER A 162 10.99 10.04 -14.58
C SER A 162 11.75 10.28 -15.90
N LEU A 163 11.14 9.96 -17.05
CA LEU A 163 11.75 10.11 -18.37
C LEU A 163 11.31 11.41 -19.08
N ALA A 164 10.56 12.28 -18.40
CA ALA A 164 10.02 13.47 -19.01
C ALA A 164 11.10 14.51 -19.33
N ASN A 165 11.13 14.98 -20.58
CA ASN A 165 11.99 16.08 -21.03
C ASN A 165 11.32 17.46 -20.89
N THR A 166 10.00 17.49 -20.62
CA THR A 166 9.24 18.73 -20.49
C THR A 166 8.33 18.67 -19.26
N LYS A 167 8.10 19.82 -18.61
CA LYS A 167 7.19 19.90 -17.45
C LYS A 167 5.78 19.41 -17.75
N SER A 168 5.30 19.52 -18.99
CA SER A 168 3.98 19.02 -19.40
C SER A 168 3.94 17.48 -19.40
N GLN A 169 5.02 16.83 -19.88
CA GLN A 169 5.11 15.35 -19.85
C GLN A 169 5.25 14.83 -18.43
N GLU A 170 6.06 15.48 -17.58
CA GLU A 170 6.19 15.16 -16.15
C GLU A 170 4.81 15.21 -15.47
N GLN A 171 4.06 16.30 -15.66
CA GLN A 171 2.73 16.47 -15.07
C GLN A 171 1.74 15.41 -15.58
N THR A 172 1.82 15.03 -16.83
CA THR A 172 0.98 13.95 -17.39
C THR A 172 1.29 12.61 -16.72
N GLY A 173 2.58 12.28 -16.53
CA GLY A 173 3.01 11.08 -15.82
C GLY A 173 2.50 11.04 -14.37
N VAL A 174 2.63 12.16 -13.65
CA VAL A 174 2.12 12.30 -12.29
C VAL A 174 0.59 12.14 -12.24
N ASN A 175 -0.15 12.70 -13.18
CA ASN A 175 -1.61 12.56 -13.23
C ASN A 175 -2.04 11.11 -13.47
N ILE A 176 -1.33 10.36 -14.33
CA ILE A 176 -1.58 8.93 -14.56
C ILE A 176 -1.30 8.14 -13.28
N MET A 177 -0.22 8.43 -12.57
CA MET A 177 0.12 7.79 -11.29
C MET A 177 -0.96 8.06 -10.23
N ILE A 178 -1.44 9.30 -10.12
CA ILE A 178 -2.53 9.66 -9.20
C ILE A 178 -3.83 8.94 -9.58
N ALA A 179 -4.16 8.80 -10.87
CA ALA A 179 -5.32 8.06 -11.33
C ALA A 179 -5.23 6.57 -10.94
N GLY A 180 -4.05 5.95 -11.09
CA GLY A 180 -3.81 4.58 -10.64
C GLY A 180 -4.00 4.43 -9.13
N LEU A 181 -3.41 5.32 -8.33
CA LEU A 181 -3.56 5.31 -6.87
C LEU A 181 -5.02 5.51 -6.45
N SER A 182 -5.73 6.45 -7.05
CA SER A 182 -7.15 6.69 -6.78
C SER A 182 -8.01 5.48 -7.09
N THR A 183 -7.72 4.78 -8.19
CA THR A 183 -8.41 3.53 -8.56
C THR A 183 -8.18 2.45 -7.51
N GLN A 184 -6.96 2.29 -7.03
CA GLN A 184 -6.61 1.31 -5.99
C GLN A 184 -7.34 1.59 -4.68
N VAL A 185 -7.33 2.84 -4.21
CA VAL A 185 -8.03 3.25 -2.98
C VAL A 185 -9.52 3.02 -3.10
N THR A 186 -10.12 3.40 -4.23
CA THR A 186 -11.56 3.21 -4.48
C THR A 186 -11.93 1.74 -4.54
N SER A 187 -11.12 0.91 -5.20
CA SER A 187 -11.29 -0.55 -5.27
C SER A 187 -11.26 -1.17 -3.88
N THR A 188 -10.22 -0.86 -3.10
CA THR A 188 -10.08 -1.36 -1.72
C THR A 188 -11.24 -0.92 -0.83
N PHE A 189 -11.68 0.34 -0.93
CA PHE A 189 -12.82 0.84 -0.18
C PHE A 189 -14.11 0.11 -0.54
N ALA A 190 -14.40 -0.09 -1.84
CA ALA A 190 -15.56 -0.86 -2.29
C ALA A 190 -15.52 -2.30 -1.77
N PHE A 191 -14.35 -2.93 -1.77
CA PHE A 191 -14.16 -4.27 -1.21
C PHE A 191 -14.45 -4.32 0.29
N ILE A 192 -13.96 -3.36 1.07
CA ILE A 192 -14.24 -3.26 2.51
C ILE A 192 -15.75 -3.11 2.75
N CYS A 193 -16.46 -2.30 1.94
CA CYS A 193 -17.91 -2.18 2.03
C CYS A 193 -18.62 -3.52 1.81
N ILE A 194 -18.18 -4.32 0.84
CA ILE A 194 -18.71 -5.67 0.60
C ILE A 194 -18.44 -6.58 1.80
N CYS A 195 -17.23 -6.55 2.36
CA CYS A 195 -16.89 -7.31 3.56
C CYS A 195 -17.76 -6.93 4.75
N CYS A 196 -18.00 -5.63 4.97
CA CYS A 196 -18.89 -5.14 6.04
C CYS A 196 -20.35 -5.59 5.83
N GLN A 197 -20.86 -5.52 4.60
CA GLN A 197 -22.20 -6.04 4.27
C GLN A 197 -22.32 -7.53 4.54
N LEU A 198 -21.31 -8.31 4.14
CA LEU A 198 -21.26 -9.74 4.38
C LEU A 198 -21.23 -10.05 5.89
N ALA A 199 -20.38 -9.37 6.64
CA ALA A 199 -20.28 -9.51 8.08
C ALA A 199 -21.61 -9.17 8.78
N TRP A 200 -22.28 -8.11 8.34
CA TRP A 200 -23.62 -7.76 8.86
C TRP A 200 -24.68 -8.80 8.51
N SER A 201 -24.70 -9.29 7.27
CA SER A 201 -25.61 -10.36 6.84
C SER A 201 -25.42 -11.63 7.64
N VAL A 202 -24.16 -12.03 7.89
CA VAL A 202 -23.84 -13.19 8.73
C VAL A 202 -24.36 -13.02 10.17
N ARG A 203 -24.22 -11.82 10.75
CA ARG A 203 -24.74 -11.53 12.09
C ARG A 203 -26.27 -11.57 12.14
N ARG A 204 -26.93 -11.02 11.12
CA ARG A 204 -28.40 -10.92 11.07
C ARG A 204 -29.09 -12.24 10.72
N TYR A 205 -28.49 -13.06 9.86
CA TYR A 205 -29.04 -14.33 9.37
C TYR A 205 -28.32 -15.56 9.95
N SER A 206 -27.88 -15.50 11.16
CA SER A 206 -27.13 -16.56 11.87
C SER A 206 -27.82 -17.96 11.82
N PHE A 207 -29.12 -18.00 11.54
CA PHE A 207 -29.91 -19.23 11.43
C PHE A 207 -29.72 -20.00 10.10
N LYS A 208 -29.27 -19.35 9.04
CA LYS A 208 -29.05 -19.98 7.71
C LYS A 208 -27.64 -20.54 7.49
N VAL A 209 -26.81 -20.48 8.51
CA VAL A 209 -25.41 -20.91 8.44
C VAL A 209 -25.33 -22.42 8.58
N ASN A 210 -24.50 -23.07 7.77
CA ASN A 210 -24.30 -24.51 7.75
C ASN A 210 -23.94 -25.04 9.16
N PRO A 211 -24.74 -25.96 9.76
CA PRO A 211 -24.50 -26.45 11.11
C PRO A 211 -23.16 -27.18 11.27
N ASP A 212 -22.63 -27.80 10.19
CA ASP A 212 -21.33 -28.53 10.20
C ASP A 212 -20.13 -27.59 10.39
N SER A 213 -20.30 -26.30 10.18
CA SER A 213 -19.23 -25.29 10.32
C SER A 213 -19.07 -24.76 11.75
N ARG A 214 -19.88 -25.20 12.71
CA ARG A 214 -19.86 -24.67 14.08
C ARG A 214 -18.51 -24.85 14.79
N SER A 215 -17.90 -26.02 14.64
CA SER A 215 -16.59 -26.33 15.21
C SER A 215 -15.44 -25.50 14.60
N LEU A 216 -15.57 -25.16 13.32
CA LEU A 216 -14.62 -24.27 12.62
C LEU A 216 -14.77 -22.81 13.07
N ARG A 217 -16.00 -22.35 13.33
CA ARG A 217 -16.30 -20.99 13.81
C ARG A 217 -15.78 -20.73 15.23
N GLU A 218 -15.79 -21.73 16.08
CA GLU A 218 -15.28 -21.68 17.45
C GLU A 218 -13.75 -21.83 17.52
N SER A 219 -13.09 -22.14 16.38
CA SER A 219 -11.64 -22.29 16.33
C SER A 219 -10.92 -20.95 16.54
N PRO A 220 -9.84 -20.90 17.36
CA PRO A 220 -9.09 -19.66 17.61
C PRO A 220 -8.50 -19.04 16.33
N LYS A 221 -8.24 -19.88 15.31
CA LYS A 221 -7.76 -19.41 13.99
C LYS A 221 -8.80 -18.56 13.26
N PHE A 222 -10.06 -19.00 13.32
CA PHE A 222 -11.15 -18.30 12.65
C PHE A 222 -11.50 -16.98 13.34
N GLN A 223 -11.49 -16.98 14.68
CA GLN A 223 -11.67 -15.75 15.45
C GLN A 223 -10.55 -14.73 15.21
N PHE A 224 -9.32 -15.20 15.00
CA PHE A 224 -8.20 -14.35 14.64
C PHE A 224 -8.41 -13.67 13.27
N PHE A 225 -8.90 -14.41 12.26
CA PHE A 225 -9.21 -13.82 10.95
C PHE A 225 -10.31 -12.75 11.05
N LEU A 226 -11.36 -13.00 11.81
CA LEU A 226 -12.44 -12.02 12.04
C LEU A 226 -11.96 -10.76 12.77
N SER A 227 -11.09 -10.90 13.79
CA SER A 227 -10.53 -9.76 14.51
C SER A 227 -9.48 -9.01 13.69
N GLY A 228 -8.70 -9.71 12.87
CA GLY A 228 -7.72 -9.11 11.97
C GLY A 228 -8.35 -8.21 10.90
N GLU A 229 -9.48 -8.61 10.32
CA GLU A 229 -10.26 -7.74 9.42
C GLU A 229 -10.79 -6.49 10.13
N TRP A 230 -11.20 -6.63 11.40
CA TRP A 230 -11.72 -5.52 12.18
C TRP A 230 -10.63 -4.47 12.48
N ILE A 231 -9.42 -4.92 12.79
CA ILE A 231 -8.25 -4.05 13.06
C ILE A 231 -7.78 -3.36 11.78
N LEU A 232 -7.72 -4.06 10.63
CA LEU A 232 -7.34 -3.47 9.35
C LEU A 232 -8.37 -2.48 8.83
N GLY A 233 -9.67 -2.74 9.04
CA GLY A 233 -10.74 -1.80 8.66
C GLY A 233 -10.80 -0.52 9.50
N HIS A 234 -10.10 -0.47 10.64
CA HIS A 234 -9.98 0.73 11.49
C HIS A 234 -8.65 1.46 11.35
N LEU A 235 -7.64 0.86 10.70
CA LEU A 235 -6.29 1.46 10.51
C LEU A 235 -6.06 2.01 9.10
N LEU A 236 -6.94 1.73 8.13
CA LEU A 236 -6.98 2.31 6.78
C LEU A 236 -8.06 3.37 6.68
#